data_cdd07db81009c8018365fbdfef2227e1
#
_entry.id   cdd07db81009c8018365fbdfef2227e1
#
_cell.length_a   1.000
_cell.length_b   1.000
_cell.length_c   1.000
_cell.angle_alpha   90.00
_cell.angle_beta   90.00
_cell.angle_gamma   90.00
#
_symmetry.space_group_name_H-M   'P 1'
#
loop_
_entity.id
_entity.type
_entity.pdbx_description
1 polymer ?
#
loop_
_entity_poly.entity_id
_entity_poly.type
_entity_poly.pdbx_seq_one_letter_code
_entity_poly.pdbx_strand_id
1 'polypeptide(L)'
;GMEIGSSVPTRDCASLKVYITKRELLRQLVEQAAANGMHDFDRDILQRNINDGNLRVYGYEYKGLACQIDSIQSYFNFNMSLLNSDVRRQLFPADRPVYTKVRDDLPTRYVEECECSNSLIANGCMIEGTVINSVIFRGVKVAKGAVVKNSIVMQDAQIQEGAEIDHCILDKQSVIRRNGRLIAPAAYPIVIAKNVVI
;
A
#
# COMPACT_ATOMS: atom_id res chain seq x y z
N GLY A 1 13.34 25.56 6.90
CA GLY A 1 11.95 25.19 7.11
C GLY A 1 11.06 26.40 6.85
N MET A 2 9.88 26.16 6.35
CA MET A 2 8.89 27.20 6.07
C MET A 2 7.92 27.28 7.26
N GLU A 3 7.73 28.48 7.83
CA GLU A 3 6.77 28.68 8.90
C GLU A 3 5.34 28.62 8.34
N ILE A 4 4.51 27.75 8.90
CA ILE A 4 3.10 27.62 8.52
C ILE A 4 2.30 28.52 9.46
N GLY A 5 2.02 29.74 9.01
CA GLY A 5 1.09 30.65 9.69
C GLY A 5 -0.31 30.56 9.11
N SER A 6 -1.30 31.07 9.84
CA SER A 6 -2.72 31.07 9.46
C SER A 6 -3.06 31.80 8.15
N SER A 7 -2.10 32.52 7.56
CA SER A 7 -2.30 33.42 6.40
C SER A 7 -1.56 33.05 5.13
N VAL A 8 -0.80 31.95 5.10
CA VAL A 8 -0.08 31.54 3.89
C VAL A 8 -0.79 30.36 3.26
N PRO A 9 -1.46 30.52 2.10
CA PRO A 9 -1.95 29.39 1.34
C PRO A 9 -0.71 28.59 0.89
N THR A 10 -0.46 27.45 1.54
CA THR A 10 0.52 26.48 1.09
C THR A 10 0.00 25.89 -0.21
N ARG A 11 0.54 26.38 -1.31
CA ARG A 11 0.22 25.86 -2.63
C ARG A 11 0.54 24.37 -2.67
N ASP A 12 -0.46 23.56 -2.95
CA ASP A 12 -0.35 22.17 -3.44
C ASP A 12 0.50 21.18 -2.63
N CYS A 13 0.76 21.43 -1.34
CA CYS A 13 1.47 20.50 -0.47
C CYS A 13 0.47 19.73 0.40
N ALA A 14 0.48 18.40 0.30
CA ALA A 14 -0.26 17.52 1.21
C ALA A 14 0.59 17.21 2.45
N SER A 15 -0.04 17.20 3.63
CA SER A 15 0.62 16.79 4.86
C SER A 15 0.88 15.28 4.82
N LEU A 16 2.12 14.88 5.08
CA LEU A 16 2.49 13.46 5.26
C LEU A 16 2.11 12.93 6.65
N LYS A 17 1.55 13.78 7.53
CA LYS A 17 1.19 13.44 8.91
C LYS A 17 2.36 12.91 9.73
N VAL A 18 3.55 13.42 9.45
CA VAL A 18 4.77 13.12 10.20
C VAL A 18 5.17 14.38 10.97
N TYR A 19 5.18 14.31 12.28
CA TYR A 19 5.43 15.44 13.16
C TYR A 19 6.64 15.20 14.03
N ILE A 20 7.50 16.20 14.15
CA ILE A 20 8.67 16.18 15.05
C ILE A 20 8.47 17.32 16.05
N THR A 21 8.40 16.98 17.33
CA THR A 21 8.19 17.94 18.40
C THR A 21 8.92 17.53 19.68
N LYS A 22 9.08 18.46 20.61
CA LYS A 22 9.60 18.15 21.94
C LYS A 22 8.57 17.32 22.71
N ARG A 23 9.04 16.31 23.43
CA ARG A 23 8.20 15.42 24.24
C ARG A 23 7.27 16.17 25.19
N GLU A 24 7.81 17.17 25.90
CA GLU A 24 7.02 17.94 26.87
C GLU A 24 5.88 18.72 26.21
N LEU A 25 6.14 19.32 25.05
CA LEU A 25 5.11 20.01 24.28
C LEU A 25 4.03 19.03 23.79
N LEU A 26 4.42 17.87 23.28
CA LEU A 26 3.45 16.85 22.85
C LEU A 26 2.57 16.39 24.01
N ARG A 27 3.17 16.15 25.19
CA ARG A 27 2.44 15.75 26.41
C ARG A 27 1.40 16.80 26.79
N GLN A 28 1.79 18.08 26.83
CA GLN A 28 0.87 19.18 27.15
C GLN A 28 -0.28 19.27 26.15
N LEU A 29 0.01 19.18 24.84
CA LEU A 29 -1.02 19.24 23.81
C LEU A 29 -2.02 18.08 23.93
N VAL A 30 -1.53 16.86 24.20
CA VAL A 30 -2.39 15.68 24.35
C VAL A 30 -3.23 15.75 25.62
N GLU A 31 -2.65 16.19 26.76
CA GLU A 31 -3.36 16.35 28.02
C GLU A 31 -4.48 17.42 27.90
N GLN A 32 -4.18 18.54 27.25
CA GLN A 32 -5.17 19.58 26.98
C GLN A 32 -6.28 19.09 26.04
N ALA A 33 -5.93 18.33 25.01
CA ALA A 33 -6.89 17.77 24.08
C ALA A 33 -7.84 16.78 24.78
N ALA A 34 -7.28 15.88 25.57
CA ALA A 34 -8.08 14.91 26.34
C ALA A 34 -9.03 15.59 27.33
N ALA A 35 -8.59 16.64 28.02
CA ALA A 35 -9.42 17.42 28.93
C ALA A 35 -10.58 18.16 28.25
N ASN A 36 -10.44 18.46 26.96
CA ASN A 36 -11.43 19.18 26.14
C ASN A 36 -12.21 18.28 25.17
N GLY A 37 -12.07 16.96 25.25
CA GLY A 37 -12.77 16.03 24.37
C GLY A 37 -12.38 16.13 22.90
N MET A 38 -11.15 16.55 22.61
CA MET A 38 -10.59 16.67 21.27
C MET A 38 -9.98 15.36 20.83
N HIS A 39 -10.25 14.91 19.59
CA HIS A 39 -9.85 13.60 19.10
C HIS A 39 -9.01 13.61 17.82
N ASP A 40 -9.09 14.69 17.03
CA ASP A 40 -8.33 14.84 15.79
C ASP A 40 -7.08 15.68 16.01
N PHE A 41 -5.91 15.07 15.86
CA PHE A 41 -4.63 15.74 16.13
C PHE A 41 -4.38 16.92 15.18
N ASP A 42 -4.72 16.77 13.90
CA ASP A 42 -4.46 17.80 12.90
C ASP A 42 -5.42 18.99 13.07
N ARG A 43 -6.72 18.70 13.10
CA ARG A 43 -7.75 19.71 13.13
C ARG A 43 -7.93 20.35 14.50
N ASP A 44 -8.07 19.49 15.54
CA ASP A 44 -8.49 19.96 16.86
C ASP A 44 -7.30 20.44 17.69
N ILE A 45 -6.11 19.90 17.46
CA ILE A 45 -4.91 20.25 18.22
C ILE A 45 -4.02 21.21 17.44
N LEU A 46 -3.49 20.77 16.29
CA LEU A 46 -2.51 21.58 15.56
C LEU A 46 -3.14 22.83 14.96
N GLN A 47 -4.18 22.69 14.14
CA GLN A 47 -4.79 23.82 13.45
C GLN A 47 -5.33 24.87 14.42
N ARG A 48 -5.96 24.44 15.50
CA ARG A 48 -6.48 25.34 16.52
C ARG A 48 -5.35 26.10 17.20
N ASN A 49 -4.31 25.43 17.70
CA ASN A 49 -3.20 26.10 18.38
C ASN A 49 -2.39 27.01 17.44
N ILE A 50 -2.31 26.70 16.14
CA ILE A 50 -1.72 27.58 15.13
C ILE A 50 -2.57 28.83 14.96
N ASN A 51 -3.88 28.69 14.79
CA ASN A 51 -4.80 29.81 14.59
C ASN A 51 -4.86 30.74 15.82
N ASP A 52 -4.78 30.16 17.02
CA ASP A 52 -4.76 30.90 18.27
C ASP A 52 -3.39 31.54 18.58
N GLY A 53 -2.37 31.32 17.73
CA GLY A 53 -1.02 31.84 17.91
C GLY A 53 -0.21 31.18 19.03
N ASN A 54 -0.71 30.07 19.59
CA ASN A 54 -0.09 29.36 20.69
C ASN A 54 1.04 28.41 20.24
N LEU A 55 1.07 28.06 18.96
CA LEU A 55 2.02 27.11 18.41
C LEU A 55 2.61 27.62 17.09
N ARG A 56 3.94 27.60 17.01
CA ARG A 56 4.67 27.83 15.76
C ARG A 56 5.02 26.49 15.12
N VAL A 57 4.54 26.28 13.90
CA VAL A 57 4.79 25.07 13.12
C VAL A 57 5.58 25.42 11.86
N TYR A 58 6.60 24.64 11.60
CA TYR A 58 7.44 24.79 10.42
C TYR A 58 7.21 23.60 9.48
N GLY A 59 6.95 23.87 8.21
CA GLY A 59 6.85 22.86 7.17
C GLY A 59 8.23 22.44 6.65
N TYR A 60 8.43 21.15 6.51
CA TYR A 60 9.56 20.58 5.79
C TYR A 60 9.06 19.98 4.48
N GLU A 61 9.50 20.55 3.36
CA GLU A 61 9.15 20.02 2.04
C GLU A 61 9.96 18.74 1.75
N TYR A 62 9.27 17.61 1.71
CA TYR A 62 9.86 16.33 1.32
C TYR A 62 9.82 16.19 -0.20
N LYS A 63 11.01 16.04 -0.83
CA LYS A 63 11.15 15.95 -2.30
C LYS A 63 11.22 14.51 -2.83
N GLY A 64 11.03 13.52 -1.97
CA GLY A 64 11.02 12.11 -2.36
C GLY A 64 9.63 11.60 -2.75
N LEU A 65 9.58 10.33 -3.12
CA LEU A 65 8.31 9.64 -3.37
C LEU A 65 7.51 9.55 -2.06
N ALA A 66 6.30 10.05 -2.08
CA ALA A 66 5.35 9.94 -0.98
C ALA A 66 4.00 9.47 -1.50
N CYS A 67 3.33 8.62 -0.73
CA CYS A 67 2.00 8.15 -1.04
C CYS A 67 1.17 8.09 0.23
N GLN A 68 -0.03 8.63 0.18
CA GLN A 68 -1.01 8.48 1.25
C GLN A 68 -1.97 7.35 0.88
N ILE A 69 -2.05 6.33 1.74
CA ILE A 69 -2.97 5.20 1.57
C ILE A 69 -4.17 5.46 2.47
N ASP A 70 -5.22 6.04 1.92
CA ASP A 70 -6.44 6.44 2.60
C ASP A 70 -7.70 5.74 2.07
N SER A 71 -7.54 4.98 0.99
CA SER A 71 -8.61 4.25 0.33
C SER A 71 -8.10 2.94 -0.28
N ILE A 72 -9.02 2.03 -0.60
CA ILE A 72 -8.70 0.81 -1.36
C ILE A 72 -8.09 1.17 -2.71
N GLN A 73 -8.61 2.22 -3.36
CA GLN A 73 -8.10 2.66 -4.66
C GLN A 73 -6.67 3.21 -4.56
N SER A 74 -6.36 4.03 -3.55
CA SER A 74 -5.00 4.54 -3.35
C SER A 74 -4.01 3.41 -3.03
N TYR A 75 -4.44 2.43 -2.23
CA TYR A 75 -3.66 1.22 -1.95
C TYR A 75 -3.38 0.43 -3.24
N PHE A 76 -4.41 0.18 -4.04
CA PHE A 76 -4.29 -0.54 -5.30
C PHE A 76 -3.35 0.18 -6.27
N ASN A 77 -3.60 1.46 -6.53
CA ASN A 77 -2.82 2.26 -7.46
C ASN A 77 -1.34 2.34 -7.06
N PHE A 78 -1.07 2.52 -5.75
CA PHE A 78 0.31 2.58 -5.28
C PHE A 78 1.03 1.23 -5.43
N ASN A 79 0.40 0.11 -5.10
CA ASN A 79 0.98 -1.20 -5.33
C ASN A 79 1.26 -1.45 -6.83
N MET A 80 0.32 -1.11 -7.70
CA MET A 80 0.51 -1.24 -9.14
C MET A 80 1.61 -0.32 -9.69
N SER A 81 1.80 0.87 -9.10
CA SER A 81 2.89 1.76 -9.47
C SER A 81 4.28 1.15 -9.22
N LEU A 82 4.40 0.19 -8.29
CA LEU A 82 5.64 -0.54 -8.04
C LEU A 82 6.09 -1.42 -9.22
N LEU A 83 5.23 -1.68 -10.19
CA LEU A 83 5.61 -2.34 -11.43
C LEU A 83 6.59 -1.48 -12.25
N ASN A 84 6.58 -0.16 -12.05
CA ASN A 84 7.57 0.75 -12.63
C ASN A 84 8.88 0.69 -11.83
N SER A 85 10.00 0.44 -12.53
CA SER A 85 11.32 0.33 -11.93
C SER A 85 11.81 1.64 -11.28
N ASP A 86 11.40 2.80 -11.82
CA ASP A 86 11.81 4.10 -11.29
C ASP A 86 11.13 4.39 -9.95
N VAL A 87 9.87 4.03 -9.82
CA VAL A 87 9.12 4.11 -8.55
C VAL A 87 9.77 3.22 -7.49
N ARG A 88 10.14 1.99 -7.85
CA ARG A 88 10.83 1.08 -6.93
C ARG A 88 12.17 1.63 -6.47
N ARG A 89 12.97 2.19 -7.37
CA ARG A 89 14.28 2.79 -7.03
C ARG A 89 14.14 3.99 -6.11
N GLN A 90 13.09 4.79 -6.26
CA GLN A 90 12.83 5.92 -5.37
C GLN A 90 12.34 5.46 -3.99
N LEU A 91 11.52 4.42 -3.93
CA LEU A 91 10.97 3.91 -2.67
C LEU A 91 12.00 3.09 -1.88
N PHE A 92 12.84 2.32 -2.58
CA PHE A 92 13.87 1.44 -1.99
C PHE A 92 15.27 1.83 -2.47
N PRO A 93 15.76 3.03 -2.13
CA PRO A 93 17.10 3.44 -2.52
C PRO A 93 18.15 2.62 -1.76
N ALA A 94 19.26 2.29 -2.44
CA ALA A 94 20.29 1.41 -1.88
C ALA A 94 20.99 1.99 -0.63
N ASP A 95 21.05 3.32 -0.53
CA ASP A 95 21.64 4.05 0.60
C ASP A 95 20.72 4.15 1.83
N ARG A 96 19.43 3.81 1.68
CA ARG A 96 18.42 3.83 2.76
C ARG A 96 17.53 2.59 2.69
N PRO A 97 18.07 1.41 3.01
CA PRO A 97 17.32 0.16 2.90
C PRO A 97 16.17 0.11 3.91
N VAL A 98 15.06 -0.46 3.48
CA VAL A 98 13.93 -0.76 4.37
C VAL A 98 14.11 -2.15 4.95
N TYR A 99 14.33 -2.23 6.26
CA TYR A 99 14.51 -3.50 6.97
C TYR A 99 13.17 -4.15 7.22
N THR A 100 13.00 -5.35 6.71
CA THR A 100 11.79 -6.17 6.91
C THR A 100 12.16 -7.53 7.45
N LYS A 101 11.16 -8.28 7.97
CA LYS A 101 11.39 -9.66 8.42
C LYS A 101 11.82 -10.53 7.24
N VAL A 102 13.02 -11.06 7.33
CA VAL A 102 13.54 -12.03 6.36
C VAL A 102 12.84 -13.39 6.56
N ARG A 103 12.47 -14.05 5.47
CA ARG A 103 11.98 -15.42 5.44
C ARG A 103 12.78 -16.19 4.39
N ASP A 104 13.23 -17.36 4.77
CA ASP A 104 13.96 -18.26 3.87
C ASP A 104 12.96 -19.11 3.09
N ASP A 105 12.27 -18.48 2.15
CA ASP A 105 11.35 -19.15 1.24
C ASP A 105 12.14 -19.71 0.03
N LEU A 106 11.68 -20.84 -0.51
CA LEU A 106 12.24 -21.40 -1.74
C LEU A 106 12.07 -20.42 -2.92
N PRO A 107 12.94 -20.50 -3.93
CA PRO A 107 12.71 -19.75 -5.18
C PRO A 107 11.36 -20.07 -5.79
N THR A 108 10.77 -19.10 -6.47
CA THR A 108 9.53 -19.31 -7.22
C THR A 108 9.76 -20.30 -8.36
N ARG A 109 8.83 -21.25 -8.49
CA ARG A 109 8.82 -22.24 -9.57
C ARG A 109 7.89 -21.77 -10.69
N TYR A 110 8.43 -21.71 -11.89
CA TYR A 110 7.70 -21.47 -13.13
C TYR A 110 7.62 -22.79 -13.93
N VAL A 111 6.44 -23.11 -14.42
CA VAL A 111 6.23 -24.29 -15.27
C VAL A 111 6.38 -23.88 -16.73
N GLU A 112 6.77 -24.81 -17.60
CA GLU A 112 7.19 -24.55 -18.97
C GLU A 112 6.17 -23.77 -19.83
N GLU A 113 4.89 -23.97 -19.59
CA GLU A 113 3.80 -23.30 -20.34
C GLU A 113 3.26 -22.01 -19.68
N CYS A 114 3.85 -21.56 -18.55
CA CYS A 114 3.37 -20.36 -17.88
C CYS A 114 3.76 -19.09 -18.61
N GLU A 115 2.91 -18.06 -18.55
CA GLU A 115 3.17 -16.75 -19.10
C GLU A 115 3.24 -15.69 -17.98
N CYS A 116 4.38 -15.02 -17.87
CA CYS A 116 4.55 -13.93 -16.89
C CYS A 116 5.07 -12.68 -17.59
N SER A 117 4.34 -11.58 -17.46
CA SER A 117 4.75 -10.28 -18.00
C SER A 117 4.45 -9.14 -17.05
N ASN A 118 5.32 -8.13 -17.04
CA ASN A 118 5.21 -6.90 -16.24
C ASN A 118 4.69 -7.15 -14.81
N SER A 119 5.25 -8.11 -14.10
CA SER A 119 4.74 -8.52 -12.78
C SER A 119 5.85 -8.60 -11.75
N LEU A 120 5.52 -8.32 -10.49
CA LEU A 120 6.39 -8.56 -9.35
C LEU A 120 5.94 -9.84 -8.66
N ILE A 121 6.81 -10.85 -8.65
CA ILE A 121 6.49 -12.16 -8.06
C ILE A 121 7.51 -12.45 -6.97
N ALA A 122 7.01 -12.64 -5.75
CA ALA A 122 7.84 -12.93 -4.59
C ALA A 122 8.23 -14.42 -4.53
N ASN A 123 9.16 -14.77 -3.65
CA ASN A 123 9.64 -16.13 -3.46
C ASN A 123 8.55 -17.11 -3.00
N GLY A 124 8.77 -18.39 -3.20
CA GLY A 124 7.89 -19.47 -2.74
C GLY A 124 6.64 -19.68 -3.58
N CYS A 125 6.46 -18.96 -4.68
CA CYS A 125 5.30 -19.11 -5.55
C CYS A 125 5.42 -20.32 -6.47
N MET A 126 4.27 -20.81 -6.91
CA MET A 126 4.15 -21.81 -7.99
C MET A 126 3.27 -21.22 -9.09
N ILE A 127 3.85 -20.99 -10.25
CA ILE A 127 3.17 -20.36 -11.38
C ILE A 127 3.09 -21.34 -12.54
N GLU A 128 1.87 -21.82 -12.80
CA GLU A 128 1.54 -22.75 -13.89
C GLU A 128 0.58 -22.12 -14.92
N GLY A 129 0.05 -20.94 -14.63
CA GLY A 129 -0.87 -20.18 -15.47
C GLY A 129 -0.28 -18.85 -15.94
N THR A 130 -1.14 -17.91 -16.26
CA THR A 130 -0.79 -16.59 -16.80
C THR A 130 -0.84 -15.53 -15.72
N VAL A 131 0.22 -14.71 -15.60
CA VAL A 131 0.30 -13.58 -14.66
C VAL A 131 0.75 -12.33 -15.40
N ILE A 132 -0.12 -11.36 -15.53
CA ILE A 132 0.13 -10.15 -16.30
C ILE A 132 -0.14 -8.91 -15.43
N ASN A 133 0.81 -7.96 -15.46
CA ASN A 133 0.65 -6.65 -14.82
C ASN A 133 0.15 -6.77 -13.36
N SER A 134 0.79 -7.62 -12.55
CA SER A 134 0.29 -8.00 -11.24
C SER A 134 1.38 -8.02 -10.17
N VAL A 135 0.97 -7.87 -8.91
CA VAL A 135 1.85 -7.97 -7.75
C VAL A 135 1.49 -9.24 -6.97
N ILE A 136 2.39 -10.21 -6.94
CA ILE A 136 2.19 -11.53 -6.36
C ILE A 136 3.09 -11.69 -5.14
N PHE A 137 2.49 -11.88 -3.98
CA PHE A 137 3.20 -12.07 -2.73
C PHE A 137 3.64 -13.54 -2.57
N ARG A 138 4.37 -13.81 -1.47
CA ARG A 138 5.00 -15.10 -1.20
C ARG A 138 4.00 -16.26 -1.13
N GLY A 139 4.42 -17.42 -1.61
CA GLY A 139 3.68 -18.67 -1.46
C GLY A 139 2.40 -18.77 -2.29
N VAL A 140 2.14 -17.83 -3.20
CA VAL A 140 0.95 -17.86 -4.05
C VAL A 140 1.05 -18.99 -5.07
N LYS A 141 -0.09 -19.66 -5.30
CA LYS A 141 -0.22 -20.70 -6.31
C LYS A 141 -1.19 -20.26 -7.41
N VAL A 142 -0.70 -20.22 -8.64
CA VAL A 142 -1.50 -19.94 -9.84
C VAL A 142 -1.49 -21.21 -10.68
N ALA A 143 -2.60 -21.93 -10.67
CA ALA A 143 -2.72 -23.24 -11.31
C ALA A 143 -2.81 -23.14 -12.84
N LYS A 144 -2.70 -24.27 -13.53
CA LYS A 144 -2.74 -24.39 -14.98
C LYS A 144 -4.03 -23.76 -15.56
N GLY A 145 -3.87 -22.96 -16.62
CA GLY A 145 -4.97 -22.28 -17.26
C GLY A 145 -5.61 -21.14 -16.46
N ALA A 146 -5.15 -20.88 -15.23
CA ALA A 146 -5.59 -19.71 -14.46
C ALA A 146 -4.97 -18.43 -15.03
N VAL A 147 -5.71 -17.33 -14.96
CA VAL A 147 -5.32 -16.03 -15.49
C VAL A 147 -5.44 -14.96 -14.42
N VAL A 148 -4.32 -14.31 -14.11
CA VAL A 148 -4.22 -13.21 -13.15
C VAL A 148 -3.79 -11.96 -13.89
N LYS A 149 -4.65 -10.94 -13.92
CA LYS A 149 -4.36 -9.66 -14.57
C LYS A 149 -4.59 -8.50 -13.64
N ASN A 150 -3.76 -7.45 -13.77
CA ASN A 150 -3.95 -6.18 -13.08
C ASN A 150 -4.35 -6.34 -11.61
N SER A 151 -3.75 -7.29 -10.88
CA SER A 151 -4.24 -7.71 -9.58
C SER A 151 -3.13 -7.76 -8.53
N ILE A 152 -3.53 -7.65 -7.27
CA ILE A 152 -2.67 -7.81 -6.11
C ILE A 152 -3.10 -9.08 -5.39
N VAL A 153 -2.18 -10.05 -5.30
CA VAL A 153 -2.46 -11.36 -4.68
C VAL A 153 -1.53 -11.55 -3.49
N MET A 154 -2.10 -11.55 -2.28
CA MET A 154 -1.32 -11.64 -1.04
C MET A 154 -0.93 -13.07 -0.70
N GLN A 155 -0.15 -13.21 0.39
CA GLN A 155 0.54 -14.43 0.78
C GLN A 155 -0.38 -15.66 0.83
N ASP A 156 0.14 -16.77 0.32
CA ASP A 156 -0.45 -18.10 0.39
C ASP A 156 -1.85 -18.22 -0.25
N ALA A 157 -2.25 -17.23 -1.08
CA ALA A 157 -3.48 -17.31 -1.83
C ALA A 157 -3.36 -18.35 -2.96
N GLN A 158 -4.49 -18.91 -3.37
CA GLN A 158 -4.55 -19.95 -4.41
C GLN A 158 -5.57 -19.58 -5.49
N ILE A 159 -5.12 -19.54 -6.72
CA ILE A 159 -5.95 -19.38 -7.90
C ILE A 159 -5.97 -20.73 -8.61
N GLN A 160 -7.12 -21.42 -8.52
CA GLN A 160 -7.25 -22.79 -9.03
C GLN A 160 -7.39 -22.80 -10.54
N GLU A 161 -7.31 -23.99 -11.11
CA GLU A 161 -7.31 -24.28 -12.54
C GLU A 161 -8.45 -23.57 -13.29
N GLY A 162 -8.11 -22.87 -14.37
CA GLY A 162 -9.06 -22.16 -15.21
C GLY A 162 -9.71 -20.91 -14.58
N ALA A 163 -9.34 -20.54 -13.36
CA ALA A 163 -9.89 -19.34 -12.73
C ALA A 163 -9.31 -18.07 -13.37
N GLU A 164 -10.12 -17.02 -13.46
CA GLU A 164 -9.74 -15.73 -14.02
C GLU A 164 -10.00 -14.60 -13.02
N ILE A 165 -8.98 -13.79 -12.75
CA ILE A 165 -9.10 -12.58 -11.94
C ILE A 165 -8.51 -11.37 -12.65
N ASP A 166 -9.22 -10.24 -12.59
CA ASP A 166 -8.78 -8.97 -13.16
C ASP A 166 -9.22 -7.81 -12.25
N HIS A 167 -8.30 -6.88 -11.97
CA HIS A 167 -8.48 -5.75 -11.04
C HIS A 167 -8.99 -6.19 -9.65
N CYS A 168 -8.35 -7.22 -9.07
CA CYS A 168 -8.68 -7.77 -7.76
C CYS A 168 -7.56 -7.55 -6.74
N ILE A 169 -7.96 -7.45 -5.47
CA ILE A 169 -7.06 -7.55 -4.32
C ILE A 169 -7.49 -8.81 -3.56
N LEU A 170 -6.66 -9.83 -3.58
CA LEU A 170 -6.86 -11.04 -2.81
C LEU A 170 -6.04 -10.98 -1.53
N ASP A 171 -6.69 -10.99 -0.37
CA ASP A 171 -5.98 -11.03 0.90
C ASP A 171 -5.46 -12.46 1.18
N LYS A 172 -4.67 -12.58 2.23
CA LYS A 172 -3.89 -13.79 2.56
C LYS A 172 -4.76 -15.04 2.64
N GLN A 173 -4.24 -16.14 2.11
CA GLN A 173 -4.86 -17.46 2.22
C GLN A 173 -6.27 -17.53 1.61
N SER A 174 -6.62 -16.59 0.72
CA SER A 174 -7.86 -16.66 -0.05
C SER A 174 -7.74 -17.69 -1.17
N VAL A 175 -8.87 -18.26 -1.57
CA VAL A 175 -8.90 -19.29 -2.62
C VAL A 175 -9.95 -18.92 -3.66
N ILE A 176 -9.54 -18.80 -4.90
CA ILE A 176 -10.45 -18.74 -6.06
C ILE A 176 -10.57 -20.14 -6.61
N ARG A 177 -11.76 -20.68 -6.56
CA ARG A 177 -12.04 -22.04 -7.00
C ARG A 177 -11.90 -22.20 -8.51
N ARG A 178 -11.79 -23.45 -8.92
CA ARG A 178 -11.68 -23.87 -10.32
C ARG A 178 -12.74 -23.19 -11.19
N ASN A 179 -12.31 -22.59 -12.32
CA ASN A 179 -13.15 -21.85 -13.24
C ASN A 179 -13.89 -20.63 -12.63
N GLY A 180 -13.53 -20.23 -11.41
CA GLY A 180 -14.06 -19.01 -10.79
C GLY A 180 -13.65 -17.76 -11.58
N ARG A 181 -14.54 -16.79 -11.71
CA ARG A 181 -14.29 -15.58 -12.50
C ARG A 181 -14.61 -14.33 -11.71
N LEU A 182 -13.59 -13.50 -11.44
CA LEU A 182 -13.71 -12.23 -10.74
C LEU A 182 -13.08 -11.13 -11.57
N ILE A 183 -13.89 -10.31 -12.19
CA ILE A 183 -13.46 -9.20 -13.05
C ILE A 183 -14.09 -7.92 -12.54
N ALA A 184 -13.25 -6.96 -12.16
CA ALA A 184 -13.68 -5.65 -11.71
C ALA A 184 -13.30 -4.55 -12.71
N PRO A 185 -14.01 -3.42 -12.71
CA PRO A 185 -13.56 -2.24 -13.41
C PRO A 185 -12.33 -1.62 -12.71
N ALA A 186 -11.45 -1.00 -13.47
CA ALA A 186 -10.21 -0.41 -12.96
C ALA A 186 -10.43 0.64 -11.85
N ALA A 187 -11.58 1.31 -11.85
CA ALA A 187 -11.93 2.32 -10.86
C ALA A 187 -12.35 1.73 -9.49
N TYR A 188 -12.72 0.44 -9.45
CA TYR A 188 -13.23 -0.20 -8.23
C TYR A 188 -12.74 -1.65 -8.14
N PRO A 189 -11.52 -1.89 -7.65
CA PRO A 189 -11.02 -3.25 -7.50
C PRO A 189 -11.86 -4.06 -6.51
N ILE A 190 -12.11 -5.32 -6.85
CA ILE A 190 -12.76 -6.27 -5.93
C ILE A 190 -11.78 -6.68 -4.86
N VAL A 191 -12.21 -6.62 -3.59
CA VAL A 191 -11.40 -7.05 -2.46
C VAL A 191 -11.98 -8.34 -1.89
N ILE A 192 -11.15 -9.38 -1.84
CA ILE A 192 -11.47 -10.66 -1.21
C ILE A 192 -10.74 -10.73 0.11
N ALA A 193 -11.47 -10.92 1.20
CA ALA A 193 -10.91 -10.95 2.54
C ALA A 193 -10.08 -12.21 2.80
N LYS A 194 -9.26 -12.15 3.85
CA LYS A 194 -8.41 -13.25 4.30
C LYS A 194 -9.21 -14.54 4.56
N ASN A 195 -8.65 -15.68 4.13
CA ASN A 195 -9.24 -17.03 4.29
C ASN A 195 -10.58 -17.25 3.58
N VAL A 196 -11.03 -16.33 2.74
CA VAL A 196 -12.27 -16.51 1.97
C VAL A 196 -12.03 -17.46 0.79
N VAL A 197 -12.99 -18.32 0.54
CA VAL A 197 -13.03 -19.28 -0.57
C VAL A 197 -14.22 -18.96 -1.46
N ILE A 198 -13.97 -18.64 -2.73
CA ILE A 198 -14.98 -18.29 -3.73
C ILE A 198 -14.93 -19.27 -4.90
#